data_21a5cb1659dcc7558baf853d1f6fc8e9
#
_entry.id   21a5cb1659dcc7558baf853d1f6fc8e9
#
_cell.length_a   1.000
_cell.length_b   1.000
_cell.length_c   1.000
_cell.angle_alpha   90.00
_cell.angle_beta   90.00
_cell.angle_gamma   90.00
#
_symmetry.space_group_name_H-M   'P 1'
#
loop_
_entity.id
_entity.type
_entity.pdbx_description
1 polymer ?
#
loop_
_entity_poly.entity_id
_entity_poly.type
_entity_poly.pdbx_seq_one_letter_code
_entity_poly.pdbx_strand_id
1 'polypeptide(L)'
;MFEALNTYRSTIREGIDTSDMEFAKLNEFIGHEFVVDGFFFNDGKFGKQVVIVGEGYLINMPERAVKVFEQVESDEEMLQAMLAGRMGIKDIKPIDTKSGESTAYTFFDVE
;
A
#
# COMPACT_ATOMS: atom_id res chain seq x y z
N MET A 1 -14.23 -28.83 0.10
CA MET A 1 -14.29 -28.40 -1.33
C MET A 1 -14.37 -26.89 -1.46
N PHE A 2 -15.36 -26.28 -0.86
CA PHE A 2 -15.51 -24.82 -0.95
C PHE A 2 -14.54 -24.04 -0.08
N GLU A 3 -13.87 -24.71 0.82
CA GLU A 3 -12.83 -24.08 1.65
C GLU A 3 -11.68 -23.51 0.81
N ALA A 4 -11.41 -24.12 -0.34
CA ALA A 4 -10.39 -23.62 -1.25
C ALA A 4 -10.72 -22.23 -1.78
N LEU A 5 -12.00 -21.86 -1.80
CA LEU A 5 -12.43 -20.53 -2.21
C LEU A 5 -12.16 -19.49 -1.13
N ASN A 6 -11.95 -19.94 0.12
CA ASN A 6 -11.66 -19.08 1.25
C ASN A 6 -10.14 -18.86 1.43
N THR A 7 -9.34 -19.46 0.55
CA THR A 7 -7.89 -19.24 0.58
C THR A 7 -7.51 -17.88 0.03
N TYR A 8 -8.47 -17.16 -0.55
CA TYR A 8 -8.25 -15.78 -0.95
C TYR A 8 -7.97 -14.96 0.30
N ARG A 9 -6.74 -14.52 0.42
CA ARG A 9 -6.32 -13.74 1.57
C ARG A 9 -6.70 -12.28 1.38
N SER A 10 -7.34 -11.72 2.39
CA SER A 10 -7.59 -10.29 2.40
C SER A 10 -6.25 -9.57 2.54
N THR A 11 -6.04 -8.58 1.72
CA THR A 11 -4.88 -7.69 1.81
C THR A 11 -5.24 -6.38 2.50
N ILE A 12 -6.44 -6.29 3.05
CA ILE A 12 -6.93 -5.13 3.78
C ILE A 12 -7.26 -5.57 5.21
N ARG A 13 -6.81 -4.77 6.18
CA ARG A 13 -7.03 -5.05 7.60
C ARG A 13 -8.52 -5.20 7.89
N GLU A 14 -8.86 -6.20 8.69
CA GLU A 14 -10.24 -6.46 9.10
C GLU A 14 -10.82 -5.24 9.81
N GLY A 15 -12.06 -4.91 9.49
CA GLY A 15 -12.76 -3.77 10.06
C GLY A 15 -12.57 -2.46 9.30
N ILE A 16 -11.72 -2.45 8.29
CA ILE A 16 -11.51 -1.26 7.46
C ILE A 16 -12.50 -1.28 6.29
N ASP A 17 -13.33 -0.26 6.21
CA ASP A 17 -14.29 -0.08 5.12
C ASP A 17 -13.74 0.97 4.16
N THR A 18 -13.46 0.55 2.93
CA THR A 18 -12.88 1.42 1.91
C THR A 18 -13.92 2.07 1.00
N SER A 19 -15.20 1.75 1.18
CA SER A 19 -16.25 2.18 0.25
C SER A 19 -16.43 3.69 0.16
N ASP A 20 -16.18 4.42 1.25
CA ASP A 20 -16.33 5.87 1.30
C ASP A 20 -14.99 6.61 1.28
N MET A 21 -13.89 5.89 1.07
CA MET A 21 -12.58 6.52 1.04
C MET A 21 -12.30 7.20 -0.30
N GLU A 22 -11.67 8.36 -0.23
CA GLU A 22 -11.26 9.10 -1.41
C GLU A 22 -9.86 8.67 -1.83
N PHE A 23 -9.57 8.79 -3.13
CA PHE A 23 -8.25 8.55 -3.67
C PHE A 23 -7.35 9.76 -3.40
N ALA A 24 -6.09 9.48 -3.09
CA ALA A 24 -5.07 10.49 -2.90
C ALA A 24 -3.77 10.01 -3.54
N LYS A 25 -2.83 10.92 -3.70
CA LYS A 25 -1.49 10.59 -4.20
C LYS A 25 -0.51 10.63 -3.04
N LEU A 26 0.54 9.81 -3.13
CA LEU A 26 1.54 9.77 -2.07
C LEU A 26 2.17 11.15 -1.80
N ASN A 27 2.34 11.97 -2.85
CA ASN A 27 2.92 13.31 -2.70
C ASN A 27 2.07 14.27 -1.85
N GLU A 28 0.83 13.93 -1.58
CA GLU A 28 -0.03 14.73 -0.68
C GLU A 28 0.31 14.51 0.79
N PHE A 29 1.15 13.51 1.08
CA PHE A 29 1.55 13.14 2.44
C PHE A 29 3.00 13.47 2.74
N ILE A 30 3.62 14.36 1.97
CA ILE A 30 5.00 14.80 2.20
C ILE A 30 5.11 15.38 3.61
N GLY A 31 6.10 14.90 4.37
CA GLY A 31 6.31 15.31 5.75
C GLY A 31 5.48 14.57 6.78
N HIS A 32 4.64 13.64 6.34
CA HIS A 32 3.82 12.83 7.24
C HIS A 32 4.34 11.39 7.30
N GLU A 33 3.94 10.68 8.35
CA GLU A 33 4.13 9.24 8.43
C GLU A 33 2.79 8.63 8.79
N PHE A 34 2.56 7.40 8.34
CA PHE A 34 1.30 6.72 8.60
C PHE A 34 1.47 5.20 8.56
N VAL A 35 0.46 4.51 9.11
CA VAL A 35 0.39 3.05 9.11
C VAL A 35 -0.39 2.58 7.88
N VAL A 36 0.11 1.54 7.24
CA VAL A 36 -0.57 0.90 6.11
C VAL A 36 -1.62 -0.06 6.66
N ASP A 37 -2.87 0.17 6.32
CA ASP A 37 -3.99 -0.67 6.75
C ASP A 37 -4.36 -1.74 5.73
N GLY A 38 -3.78 -1.66 4.55
CA GLY A 38 -4.02 -2.65 3.51
C GLY A 38 -3.54 -2.16 2.16
N PHE A 39 -3.71 -3.01 1.15
CA PHE A 39 -3.37 -2.64 -0.23
C PHE A 39 -4.16 -3.50 -1.20
N PHE A 40 -4.25 -3.05 -2.43
CA PHE A 40 -4.78 -3.85 -3.53
C PHE A 40 -4.12 -3.41 -4.84
N PHE A 41 -4.17 -4.30 -5.82
CA PHE A 41 -3.63 -4.00 -7.14
C PHE A 41 -4.74 -3.55 -8.07
N ASN A 42 -4.41 -2.63 -8.93
CA ASN A 42 -5.34 -2.08 -9.90
C ASN A 42 -4.67 -2.07 -11.27
N ASP A 43 -5.39 -2.45 -12.31
CA ASP A 43 -4.89 -2.39 -13.68
C ASP A 43 -5.18 -1.00 -14.25
N GLY A 44 -4.13 -0.21 -14.37
CA GLY A 44 -4.24 1.13 -14.92
C GLY A 44 -3.90 1.18 -16.40
N LYS A 45 -4.02 2.36 -16.97
CA LYS A 45 -3.71 2.62 -18.38
C LYS A 45 -2.27 2.23 -18.75
N PHE A 46 -1.36 2.34 -17.81
CA PHE A 46 0.06 2.06 -18.01
C PHE A 46 0.53 0.79 -17.35
N GLY A 47 -0.39 -0.11 -16.97
CA GLY A 47 -0.08 -1.38 -16.37
C GLY A 47 -0.56 -1.50 -14.93
N LYS A 48 -0.02 -2.49 -14.22
CA LYS A 48 -0.40 -2.81 -12.86
C LYS A 48 0.06 -1.72 -11.90
N GLN A 49 -0.83 -1.30 -11.02
CA GLN A 49 -0.55 -0.29 -10.00
C GLN A 49 -0.98 -0.85 -8.64
N VAL A 50 -0.36 -0.35 -7.58
CA VAL A 50 -0.78 -0.69 -6.22
C VAL A 50 -1.36 0.55 -5.55
N VAL A 51 -2.47 0.32 -4.85
CA VAL A 51 -3.14 1.33 -4.03
C VAL A 51 -3.06 0.84 -2.59
N ILE A 52 -2.56 1.68 -1.69
CA ILE A 52 -2.53 1.34 -0.27
C ILE A 52 -3.66 2.06 0.45
N VAL A 53 -4.10 1.44 1.55
CA VAL A 53 -5.10 2.01 2.44
C VAL A 53 -4.37 2.58 3.66
N GLY A 54 -4.52 3.85 3.91
CA GLY A 54 -3.88 4.48 5.06
C GLY A 54 -4.45 5.88 5.29
N GLU A 55 -4.43 6.34 6.52
CA GLU A 55 -4.92 7.67 6.90
C GLU A 55 -6.36 7.96 6.43
N GLY A 56 -7.17 6.93 6.22
CA GLY A 56 -8.53 7.11 5.72
C GLY A 56 -8.62 7.36 4.22
N TYR A 57 -7.53 7.15 3.48
CA TYR A 57 -7.48 7.38 2.05
C TYR A 57 -7.02 6.14 1.29
N LEU A 58 -7.37 6.09 0.01
CA LEU A 58 -6.83 5.13 -0.95
C LEU A 58 -5.68 5.84 -1.67
N ILE A 59 -4.45 5.46 -1.33
CA ILE A 59 -3.26 6.19 -1.77
C ILE A 59 -2.60 5.46 -2.94
N ASN A 60 -2.51 6.14 -4.08
CA ASN A 60 -1.83 5.60 -5.25
C ASN A 60 -0.32 5.67 -5.04
N MET A 61 0.34 4.53 -5.17
CA MET A 61 1.77 4.41 -4.98
C MET A 61 2.51 4.49 -6.32
N PRO A 62 3.79 4.89 -6.31
CA PRO A 62 4.62 4.83 -7.51
C PRO A 62 4.73 3.40 -8.05
N GLU A 63 4.99 3.27 -9.35
CA GLU A 63 5.07 1.98 -10.03
C GLU A 63 6.03 1.00 -9.36
N ARG A 64 7.16 1.47 -8.85
CA ARG A 64 8.15 0.62 -8.19
C ARG A 64 7.61 -0.07 -6.93
N ALA A 65 6.54 0.44 -6.36
CA ALA A 65 5.92 -0.18 -5.18
C ALA A 65 5.22 -1.49 -5.49
N VAL A 66 4.86 -1.72 -6.77
CA VAL A 66 4.17 -2.94 -7.17
C VAL A 66 4.94 -4.19 -6.76
N LYS A 67 6.24 -4.23 -7.06
CA LYS A 67 7.07 -5.40 -6.72
C LYS A 67 7.19 -5.61 -5.22
N VAL A 68 7.25 -4.54 -4.45
CA VAL A 68 7.32 -4.61 -2.99
C VAL A 68 6.05 -5.24 -2.43
N PHE A 69 4.89 -4.77 -2.88
CA PHE A 69 3.62 -5.29 -2.38
C PHE A 69 3.29 -6.68 -2.93
N GLU A 70 3.80 -7.04 -4.11
CA GLU A 70 3.73 -8.43 -4.57
C GLU A 70 4.52 -9.35 -3.64
N GLN A 71 5.66 -8.90 -3.15
CA GLN A 71 6.45 -9.65 -2.17
C GLN A 71 5.70 -9.79 -0.84
N VAL A 72 5.08 -8.71 -0.36
CA VAL A 72 4.29 -8.75 0.86
C VAL A 72 3.13 -9.74 0.72
N GLU A 73 2.44 -9.71 -0.42
CA GLU A 73 1.32 -10.62 -0.66
C GLU A 73 1.76 -12.09 -0.65
N SER A 74 2.92 -12.39 -1.20
CA SER A 74 3.42 -13.77 -1.29
C SER A 74 4.14 -14.25 -0.02
N ASP A 75 4.51 -13.36 0.88
CA ASP A 75 5.18 -13.68 2.13
C ASP A 75 4.19 -13.57 3.28
N GLU A 76 3.79 -14.71 3.83
CA GLU A 76 2.77 -14.75 4.86
C GLU A 76 3.13 -13.97 6.11
N GLU A 77 4.40 -14.02 6.51
CA GLU A 77 4.87 -13.30 7.69
C GLU A 77 4.76 -11.80 7.49
N MET A 78 5.18 -11.31 6.33
CA MET A 78 5.06 -9.88 6.00
C MET A 78 3.59 -9.46 5.89
N LEU A 79 2.77 -10.29 5.26
CA LEU A 79 1.35 -9.99 5.11
C LEU A 79 0.65 -9.89 6.47
N GLN A 80 0.93 -10.84 7.37
CA GLN A 80 0.33 -10.82 8.70
C GLN A 80 0.82 -9.63 9.52
N ALA A 81 2.09 -9.27 9.39
CA ALA A 81 2.62 -8.09 10.07
C ALA A 81 1.93 -6.81 9.58
N MET A 82 1.73 -6.68 8.28
CA MET A 82 1.03 -5.54 7.69
C MET A 82 -0.42 -5.48 8.20
N LEU A 83 -1.12 -6.61 8.19
CA LEU A 83 -2.51 -6.69 8.66
C LEU A 83 -2.64 -6.42 10.16
N ALA A 84 -1.56 -6.63 10.91
CA ALA A 84 -1.52 -6.32 12.34
C ALA A 84 -1.19 -4.85 12.63
N GLY A 85 -1.05 -4.02 11.59
CA GLY A 85 -0.74 -2.60 11.74
C GLY A 85 0.73 -2.31 12.03
N ARG A 86 1.62 -3.20 11.61
CA ARG A 86 3.06 -3.05 11.88
C ARG A 86 3.86 -2.46 10.72
N MET A 87 3.21 -2.23 9.58
CA MET A 87 3.88 -1.63 8.43
C MET A 87 3.57 -0.15 8.36
N GLY A 88 4.60 0.68 8.35
CA GLY A 88 4.44 2.12 8.24
C GLY A 88 5.21 2.68 7.06
N ILE A 89 4.86 3.89 6.65
CA ILE A 89 5.53 4.64 5.59
C ILE A 89 5.89 6.01 6.15
N LYS A 90 7.13 6.42 5.93
CA LYS A 90 7.64 7.69 6.40
C LYS A 90 8.65 8.28 5.40
N ASP A 91 9.22 9.42 5.74
CA ASP A 91 10.24 10.10 4.94
C ASP A 91 9.75 10.34 3.50
N ILE A 92 8.49 10.73 3.38
CA ILE A 92 7.86 11.01 2.10
C ILE A 92 8.36 12.38 1.62
N LYS A 93 8.99 12.39 0.46
CA LYS A 93 9.57 13.61 -0.10
C LYS A 93 9.61 13.56 -1.62
N PRO A 94 9.59 14.73 -2.27
CA PRO A 94 9.72 14.76 -3.72
C PRO A 94 11.16 14.46 -4.11
N ILE A 95 11.34 13.76 -5.23
CA ILE A 95 12.64 13.50 -5.84
C ILE A 95 12.56 13.71 -7.33
N ASP A 96 13.69 14.10 -7.92
CA ASP A 96 13.81 14.18 -9.37
C ASP A 96 14.40 12.88 -9.89
N THR A 97 13.77 12.33 -10.92
CA THR A 97 14.25 11.12 -11.58
C THR A 97 14.44 11.40 -13.07
N LYS A 98 15.07 10.46 -13.77
CA LYS A 98 15.26 10.58 -15.22
C LYS A 98 13.92 10.68 -15.97
N SER A 99 12.86 10.17 -15.37
CA SER A 99 11.52 10.19 -15.95
C SER A 99 10.68 11.38 -15.50
N GLY A 100 11.25 12.29 -14.69
CA GLY A 100 10.57 13.43 -14.13
C GLY A 100 10.45 13.37 -12.61
N GLU A 101 9.52 14.11 -12.06
CA GLU A 101 9.30 14.12 -10.60
C GLU A 101 8.67 12.83 -10.12
N SER A 102 9.12 12.35 -8.98
CA SER A 102 8.56 11.22 -8.28
C SER A 102 8.52 11.51 -6.79
N THR A 103 8.05 10.55 -6.01
CA THR A 103 7.97 10.69 -4.56
C THR A 103 8.73 9.54 -3.90
N ALA A 104 9.72 9.88 -3.09
CA ALA A 104 10.45 8.89 -2.30
C ALA A 104 9.71 8.62 -1.00
N TYR A 105 9.92 7.44 -0.46
CA TYR A 105 9.33 7.02 0.81
C TYR A 105 10.16 5.90 1.40
N THR A 106 9.96 5.63 2.69
CA THR A 106 10.65 4.56 3.41
C THR A 106 9.64 3.77 4.21
N PHE A 107 9.75 2.44 4.17
CA PHE A 107 8.96 1.57 5.04
C PHE A 107 9.64 1.47 6.40
N PHE A 108 8.83 1.36 7.44
CA PHE A 108 9.36 1.14 8.78
C PHE A 108 8.44 0.22 9.58
N ASP A 109 9.02 -0.40 10.61
CA ASP A 109 8.26 -1.27 11.49
C ASP A 109 7.60 -0.43 12.59
N VAL A 110 6.29 -0.56 12.71
CA VAL A 110 5.52 0.10 13.77
C VAL A 110 5.55 -0.79 15.00
N GLU A 111 5.98 -0.24 16.11
CA GLU A 111 6.06 -0.97 17.38
C GLU A 111 4.80 -0.80 18.22
#